data_abb77c2495dd82ebe8a514df5840a872
#
_entry.id   abb77c2495dd82ebe8a514df5840a872
#
_cell.length_a   1.000
_cell.length_b   1.000
_cell.length_c   1.000
_cell.angle_alpha   90.00
_cell.angle_beta   90.00
_cell.angle_gamma   90.00
#
_symmetry.space_group_name_H-M   'P 1'
#
loop_
_entity.id
_entity.type
_entity.pdbx_description
1 polymer ?
#
loop_
_entity_poly.entity_id
_entity_poly.type
_entity_poly.pdbx_seq_one_letter_code
_entity_poly.pdbx_strand_id
1 'polypeptide(L)'
;HRDLHSFPTRRSSDLYQKSTLSWLPPDMGPGPFYLFYRPYHLCHFEFAATVAEVVLNNRAVLKPDHGLKTNVYAYAKKDLKKGEMLDGLGGYGCYGLIENCSENKVKAGLPICLAENVSLKRDIPRDGKIFLEDIEYDANSDGFALFSKSLQAQSGI
;
A
#
# COMPACT_ATOMS: atom_id res chain seq x y z
N HIS A 1 11.46 18.19 15.34
CA HIS A 1 11.93 16.88 14.88
C HIS A 1 10.82 16.27 14.06
N ARG A 2 10.97 16.24 12.74
CA ARG A 2 10.12 15.41 11.90
C ARG A 2 10.69 14.02 11.99
N ASP A 3 9.95 13.13 12.59
CA ASP A 3 10.25 11.73 12.53
C ASP A 3 10.24 11.32 11.04
N LEU A 4 11.41 10.95 10.56
CA LEU A 4 11.52 10.26 9.31
C LEU A 4 10.72 8.97 9.48
N HIS A 5 9.53 8.96 8.90
CA HIS A 5 8.68 7.78 8.94
C HIS A 5 9.48 6.60 8.40
N SER A 6 9.80 5.71 9.29
CA SER A 6 10.34 4.41 8.96
C SER A 6 9.45 3.82 7.87
N PHE A 7 10.06 3.49 6.74
CA PHE A 7 9.38 2.64 5.76
C PHE A 7 8.82 1.44 6.50
N PRO A 8 7.59 1.03 6.20
CA PRO A 8 7.00 -0.09 6.88
C PRO A 8 7.94 -1.28 6.71
N THR A 9 8.56 -1.66 7.80
CA THR A 9 9.35 -2.87 7.86
C THR A 9 8.39 -4.00 7.51
N ARG A 10 8.64 -4.68 6.40
CA ARG A 10 7.99 -5.96 6.15
C ARG A 10 8.07 -6.76 7.42
N ARG A 11 6.97 -7.36 7.83
CA ARG A 11 6.99 -8.24 8.99
C ARG A 11 8.12 -9.24 8.84
N SER A 12 8.92 -9.34 9.86
CA SER A 12 10.08 -10.25 9.94
C SER A 12 9.77 -11.71 9.56
N SER A 13 8.50 -12.12 9.62
CA SER A 13 8.07 -13.47 9.23
C SER A 13 8.36 -13.84 7.78
N ASP A 14 8.33 -12.88 6.86
CA ASP A 14 8.55 -13.17 5.43
C ASP A 14 10.02 -13.34 5.08
N LEU A 15 10.91 -12.87 5.93
CA LEU A 15 12.38 -12.98 5.77
C LEU A 15 12.98 -14.17 6.53
N TYR A 16 12.21 -14.86 7.34
CA TYR A 16 12.68 -16.01 8.14
C TYR A 16 12.83 -17.33 7.37
N GLN A 17 12.48 -17.39 6.11
CA GLN A 17 12.81 -18.57 5.32
C GLN A 17 14.31 -18.62 5.09
N LYS A 18 14.97 -19.65 5.61
CA LYS A 18 16.43 -19.87 5.47
C LYS A 18 16.93 -19.70 4.04
N SER A 19 16.12 -20.08 3.04
CA SER A 19 16.42 -19.93 1.62
C SER A 19 16.47 -18.47 1.17
N THR A 20 15.72 -17.57 1.79
CA THR A 20 15.70 -16.14 1.45
C THR A 20 16.87 -15.41 2.11
N LEU A 21 17.36 -15.88 3.26
CA LEU A 21 18.45 -15.24 3.98
C LEU A 21 19.83 -15.62 3.43
N SER A 22 19.95 -16.74 2.72
CA SER A 22 21.23 -17.26 2.22
C SER A 22 21.89 -16.37 1.15
N TRP A 23 21.12 -15.52 0.49
CA TRP A 23 21.62 -14.61 -0.54
C TRP A 23 21.92 -13.18 -0.03
N LEU A 24 21.58 -12.89 1.23
CA LEU A 24 21.92 -11.60 1.83
C LEU A 24 23.43 -11.51 2.11
N PRO A 25 24.06 -10.36 1.82
CA PRO A 25 25.46 -10.16 2.17
C PRO A 25 25.72 -10.37 3.67
N PRO A 26 26.85 -10.98 4.05
CA PRO A 26 27.17 -11.24 5.46
C PRO A 26 27.29 -9.99 6.34
N ASP A 27 27.58 -8.85 5.72
CA ASP A 27 27.72 -7.54 6.38
C ASP A 27 26.39 -6.89 6.76
N MET A 28 25.27 -7.44 6.33
CA MET A 28 23.95 -6.94 6.71
C MET A 28 23.49 -7.34 8.12
N GLY A 29 24.29 -8.16 8.80
CA GLY A 29 24.01 -8.59 10.17
C GLY A 29 23.06 -9.78 10.29
N PRO A 30 22.78 -10.24 11.53
CA PRO A 30 22.03 -11.47 11.77
C PRO A 30 20.51 -11.34 11.58
N GLY A 31 19.99 -10.13 11.29
CA GLY A 31 18.53 -9.90 11.22
C GLY A 31 17.86 -9.86 12.60
N PRO A 32 16.51 -9.88 12.66
CA PRO A 32 15.56 -10.09 11.55
C PRO A 32 15.27 -8.85 10.72
N PHE A 33 15.80 -7.69 11.06
CA PHE A 33 15.58 -6.44 10.35
C PHE A 33 16.82 -6.08 9.54
N TYR A 34 16.59 -5.72 8.26
CA TYR A 34 17.66 -5.34 7.33
C TYR A 34 17.38 -3.97 6.73
N LEU A 35 18.40 -3.12 6.66
CA LEU A 35 18.34 -1.81 6.03
C LEU A 35 18.93 -1.90 4.62
N PHE A 36 18.09 -1.68 3.61
CA PHE A 36 18.52 -1.55 2.23
C PHE A 36 18.66 -0.08 1.89
N TYR A 37 19.89 0.36 1.65
CA TYR A 37 20.17 1.73 1.25
C TYR A 37 20.47 1.82 -0.23
N ARG A 38 19.63 2.56 -0.95
CA ARG A 38 19.83 2.87 -2.36
C ARG A 38 19.98 4.37 -2.52
N PRO A 39 21.21 4.89 -2.71
CA PRO A 39 21.48 6.33 -2.65
C PRO A 39 20.90 7.12 -3.84
N TYR A 40 20.44 6.44 -4.89
CA TYR A 40 19.91 7.07 -6.10
C TYR A 40 18.89 6.17 -6.82
N HIS A 41 18.02 6.81 -7.57
CA HIS A 41 17.15 6.17 -8.54
C HIS A 41 17.57 6.62 -9.94
N LEU A 42 18.08 5.70 -10.73
CA LEU A 42 18.48 5.95 -12.11
C LEU A 42 17.46 5.33 -13.06
N CYS A 43 16.25 5.88 -13.07
CA CYS A 43 15.11 5.35 -13.83
C CYS A 43 15.44 5.12 -15.32
N HIS A 44 16.27 5.99 -15.90
CA HIS A 44 16.70 5.86 -17.29
C HIS A 44 17.62 4.67 -17.56
N PHE A 45 18.34 4.14 -16.54
CA PHE A 45 19.09 2.88 -16.67
C PHE A 45 18.21 1.67 -16.34
N GLU A 46 17.34 1.79 -15.33
CA GLU A 46 16.48 0.70 -14.88
C GLU A 46 15.36 0.38 -15.86
N PHE A 47 14.90 1.38 -16.61
CA PHE A 47 13.88 1.22 -17.64
C PHE A 47 14.28 0.19 -18.72
N ALA A 48 15.52 0.20 -19.19
CA ALA A 48 15.99 -0.71 -20.21
C ALA A 48 15.90 -2.19 -19.77
N ALA A 49 16.21 -2.49 -18.52
CA ALA A 49 16.07 -3.84 -17.95
C ALA A 49 14.60 -4.29 -17.92
N THR A 50 13.70 -3.41 -17.54
CA THR A 50 12.24 -3.70 -17.51
C THR A 50 11.70 -3.99 -18.93
N VAL A 51 12.11 -3.21 -19.92
CA VAL A 51 11.73 -3.44 -21.33
C VAL A 51 12.30 -4.76 -21.84
N ALA A 52 13.57 -5.05 -21.54
CA ALA A 52 14.20 -6.30 -21.94
C ALA A 52 13.47 -7.53 -21.36
N GLU A 53 13.06 -7.50 -20.10
CA GLU A 53 12.27 -8.59 -19.48
C GLU A 53 10.96 -8.84 -20.22
N VAL A 54 10.25 -7.79 -20.62
CA VAL A 54 9.00 -7.92 -21.37
C VAL A 54 9.26 -8.47 -22.78
N VAL A 55 10.24 -7.92 -23.50
CA VAL A 55 10.47 -8.25 -24.92
C VAL A 55 11.13 -9.62 -25.09
N LEU A 56 12.16 -9.93 -24.27
CA LEU A 56 12.94 -11.15 -24.41
C LEU A 56 12.33 -12.35 -23.67
N ASN A 57 11.77 -12.10 -22.49
CA ASN A 57 11.29 -13.15 -21.61
C ASN A 57 9.75 -13.21 -21.51
N ASN A 58 9.03 -12.30 -22.19
CA ASN A 58 7.57 -12.16 -22.10
C ASN A 58 7.07 -12.14 -20.64
N ARG A 59 7.82 -11.47 -19.77
CA ARG A 59 7.59 -11.45 -18.32
C ARG A 59 7.40 -10.03 -17.81
N ALA A 60 6.31 -9.80 -17.10
CA ALA A 60 6.11 -8.56 -16.35
C ALA A 60 7.02 -8.56 -15.11
N VAL A 61 7.79 -7.47 -14.91
CA VAL A 61 8.68 -7.30 -13.73
C VAL A 61 7.87 -7.11 -12.45
N LEU A 62 6.74 -6.37 -12.55
CA LEU A 62 5.79 -6.20 -11.47
C LEU A 62 4.52 -6.99 -11.79
N LYS A 63 4.44 -8.18 -11.26
CA LYS A 63 3.26 -9.05 -11.38
C LYS A 63 2.88 -9.57 -10.00
N PRO A 64 1.73 -9.14 -9.44
CA PRO A 64 1.30 -9.57 -8.11
C PRO A 64 0.66 -10.96 -8.19
N ASP A 65 1.49 -12.00 -8.32
CA ASP A 65 1.03 -13.39 -8.46
C ASP A 65 0.41 -13.97 -7.18
N HIS A 66 0.57 -13.28 -6.03
CA HIS A 66 0.13 -13.75 -4.72
C HIS A 66 -1.17 -13.09 -4.23
N GLY A 67 -1.84 -12.33 -5.10
CA GLY A 67 -3.03 -11.57 -4.76
C GLY A 67 -2.75 -10.38 -3.85
N LEU A 68 -3.81 -9.73 -3.40
CA LEU A 68 -3.75 -8.55 -2.52
C LEU A 68 -3.47 -8.98 -1.08
N LYS A 69 -2.21 -9.01 -0.65
CA LYS A 69 -1.79 -9.39 0.71
C LYS A 69 -1.70 -8.21 1.67
N THR A 70 -1.32 -7.04 1.16
CA THR A 70 -1.20 -5.81 1.94
C THR A 70 -1.78 -4.64 1.15
N ASN A 71 -2.27 -3.63 1.87
CA ASN A 71 -2.69 -2.38 1.27
C ASN A 71 -2.31 -1.21 2.19
N VAL A 72 -2.29 -0.01 1.65
CA VAL A 72 -2.09 1.22 2.42
C VAL A 72 -3.43 1.90 2.60
N TYR A 73 -3.92 1.90 3.84
CA TYR A 73 -5.23 2.48 4.17
C TYR A 73 -5.11 3.89 4.72
N ALA A 74 -6.16 4.69 4.48
CA ALA A 74 -6.25 6.07 4.95
C ALA A 74 -6.60 6.13 6.44
N TYR A 75 -5.85 6.97 7.17
CA TYR A 75 -6.06 7.32 8.57
C TYR A 75 -6.14 8.84 8.71
N ALA A 76 -6.98 9.33 9.61
CA ALA A 76 -7.17 10.74 9.83
C ALA A 76 -5.94 11.38 10.50
N LYS A 77 -5.38 12.47 9.95
CA LYS A 77 -4.30 13.27 10.59
C LYS A 77 -4.80 14.14 11.73
N LYS A 78 -6.06 14.49 11.71
CA LYS A 78 -6.76 15.38 12.65
C LYS A 78 -8.18 14.86 12.85
N ASP A 79 -8.92 15.44 13.78
CA ASP A 79 -10.36 15.20 13.84
C ASP A 79 -11.02 15.74 12.57
N LEU A 80 -11.64 14.83 11.81
CA LEU A 80 -12.36 15.13 10.58
C LEU A 80 -13.86 15.11 10.84
N LYS A 81 -14.58 16.02 10.19
CA LYS A 81 -16.03 16.17 10.37
C LYS A 81 -16.81 15.56 9.21
N LYS A 82 -18.03 15.12 9.52
CA LYS A 82 -19.01 14.74 8.50
C LYS A 82 -19.13 15.85 7.44
N GLY A 83 -19.11 15.46 6.17
CA GLY A 83 -19.14 16.36 5.03
C GLY A 83 -17.79 16.96 4.65
N GLU A 84 -16.73 16.76 5.44
CA GLU A 84 -15.38 17.19 5.06
C GLU A 84 -14.89 16.37 3.89
N MET A 85 -14.29 17.04 2.91
CA MET A 85 -13.71 16.39 1.73
C MET A 85 -12.26 16.02 2.01
N LEU A 86 -11.91 14.80 1.69
CA LEU A 86 -10.53 14.33 1.80
C LEU A 86 -9.69 14.85 0.63
N ASP A 87 -8.46 15.22 0.94
CA ASP A 87 -7.50 15.84 0.04
C ASP A 87 -6.44 14.86 -0.50
N GLY A 88 -6.64 13.57 -0.26
CA GLY A 88 -5.87 12.49 -0.86
C GLY A 88 -4.44 12.34 -0.40
N LEU A 89 -3.64 11.74 -1.28
CA LEU A 89 -2.24 11.44 -1.03
C LEU A 89 -1.41 12.72 -0.93
N GLY A 90 -0.66 12.88 0.16
CA GLY A 90 0.14 14.08 0.41
C GLY A 90 -0.65 15.26 1.00
N GLY A 91 -1.97 15.12 1.15
CA GLY A 91 -2.84 16.13 1.75
C GLY A 91 -2.68 16.28 3.27
N TYR A 92 -3.51 17.14 3.84
CA TYR A 92 -3.49 17.47 5.28
C TYR A 92 -4.56 16.71 6.08
N GLY A 93 -5.54 16.09 5.41
CA GLY A 93 -6.66 15.40 6.03
C GLY A 93 -6.31 13.99 6.49
N CYS A 94 -5.55 13.25 5.70
CA CYS A 94 -5.27 11.84 5.97
C CYS A 94 -3.80 11.46 5.70
N TYR A 95 -3.40 10.29 6.22
CA TYR A 95 -2.12 9.65 5.97
C TYR A 95 -2.32 8.15 5.74
N GLY A 96 -1.34 7.50 5.13
CA GLY A 96 -1.41 6.08 4.82
C GLY A 96 -0.68 5.21 5.85
N LEU A 97 -1.33 4.13 6.30
CA LEU A 97 -0.67 3.03 7.01
C LEU A 97 -0.80 1.74 6.22
N ILE A 98 0.31 1.02 6.10
CA ILE A 98 0.30 -0.31 5.50
C ILE A 98 -0.25 -1.32 6.49
N GLU A 99 -1.19 -2.14 6.01
CA GLU A 99 -1.77 -3.23 6.78
C GLU A 99 -1.89 -4.48 5.92
N ASN A 100 -1.94 -5.64 6.57
CA ASN A 100 -2.33 -6.85 5.88
C ASN A 100 -3.81 -6.75 5.46
N CYS A 101 -4.09 -7.14 4.24
CA CYS A 101 -5.47 -7.38 3.82
C CYS A 101 -5.94 -8.62 4.57
N SER A 102 -6.74 -8.43 5.61
CA SER A 102 -7.34 -9.53 6.35
C SER A 102 -8.37 -10.22 5.45
N GLU A 103 -8.46 -11.53 5.57
CA GLU A 103 -9.50 -12.33 4.90
C GLU A 103 -10.91 -11.99 5.39
N ASN A 104 -11.01 -11.27 6.51
CA ASN A 104 -12.28 -10.77 7.05
C ASN A 104 -12.77 -9.55 6.25
N LYS A 105 -13.55 -9.84 5.23
CA LYS A 105 -14.19 -8.91 4.29
C LYS A 105 -15.22 -7.94 4.91
N VAL A 106 -15.39 -7.95 6.22
CA VAL A 106 -16.53 -7.26 6.87
C VAL A 106 -16.42 -5.74 6.82
N LYS A 107 -15.20 -5.19 6.78
CA LYS A 107 -15.00 -3.73 6.65
C LYS A 107 -13.76 -3.43 5.82
N ALA A 108 -13.95 -3.10 4.55
CA ALA A 108 -12.86 -2.67 3.70
C ALA A 108 -12.40 -1.25 4.09
N GLY A 109 -11.13 -1.11 4.48
CA GLY A 109 -10.50 0.20 4.67
C GLY A 109 -10.44 0.97 3.36
N LEU A 110 -10.47 2.30 3.43
CA LEU A 110 -10.26 3.16 2.26
C LEU A 110 -8.77 3.13 1.87
N PRO A 111 -8.41 2.65 0.67
CA PRO A 111 -7.04 2.79 0.18
C PRO A 111 -6.66 4.28 0.08
N ILE A 112 -5.47 4.65 0.55
CA ILE A 112 -5.03 6.06 0.53
C ILE A 112 -5.01 6.68 -0.87
N CYS A 113 -4.74 5.87 -1.90
CA CYS A 113 -4.76 6.32 -3.30
C CYS A 113 -6.18 6.65 -3.82
N LEU A 114 -7.23 6.23 -3.11
CA LEU A 114 -8.63 6.55 -3.42
C LEU A 114 -9.24 7.59 -2.48
N ALA A 115 -8.44 8.18 -1.59
CA ALA A 115 -8.89 9.15 -0.59
C ALA A 115 -8.92 10.59 -1.12
N GLU A 116 -8.91 10.79 -2.43
CA GLU A 116 -8.97 12.12 -3.04
C GLU A 116 -10.38 12.41 -3.55
N ASN A 117 -10.87 13.62 -3.27
CA ASN A 117 -12.20 14.09 -3.72
C ASN A 117 -13.39 13.22 -3.27
N VAL A 118 -13.28 12.62 -2.09
CA VAL A 118 -14.36 11.88 -1.44
C VAL A 118 -14.80 12.58 -0.16
N SER A 119 -16.08 12.61 0.15
CA SER A 119 -16.62 13.28 1.34
C SER A 119 -16.96 12.27 2.44
N LEU A 120 -16.79 12.70 3.70
CA LEU A 120 -17.08 11.87 4.86
C LEU A 120 -18.59 11.85 5.20
N LYS A 121 -19.11 10.66 5.47
CA LYS A 121 -20.50 10.45 5.94
C LYS A 121 -20.65 10.63 7.46
N ARG A 122 -19.54 10.53 8.22
CA ARG A 122 -19.52 10.67 9.67
C ARG A 122 -18.22 11.33 10.16
N ASP A 123 -18.20 11.73 11.41
CA ASP A 123 -16.99 12.22 12.07
C ASP A 123 -15.99 11.09 12.24
N ILE A 124 -14.70 11.37 11.97
CA ILE A 124 -13.58 10.45 12.18
C ILE A 124 -12.60 11.11 13.14
N PRO A 125 -12.30 10.51 14.29
CA PRO A 125 -11.32 11.07 15.21
C PRO A 125 -9.91 10.98 14.63
N ARG A 126 -9.02 11.83 15.12
CA ARG A 126 -7.60 11.75 14.82
C ARG A 126 -7.06 10.33 15.02
N ASP A 127 -6.19 9.90 14.11
CA ASP A 127 -5.62 8.54 14.04
C ASP A 127 -6.67 7.43 13.84
N GLY A 128 -7.92 7.79 13.57
CA GLY A 128 -8.98 6.85 13.19
C GLY A 128 -8.82 6.35 11.76
N LYS A 129 -8.98 5.05 11.56
CA LYS A 129 -9.03 4.43 10.24
C LYS A 129 -10.29 4.84 9.49
N ILE A 130 -10.15 5.17 8.22
CA ILE A 130 -11.26 5.52 7.34
C ILE A 130 -11.64 4.27 6.53
N PHE A 131 -12.92 3.93 6.54
CA PHE A 131 -13.45 2.78 5.80
C PHE A 131 -14.24 3.25 4.57
N LEU A 132 -14.48 2.37 3.62
CA LEU A 132 -15.31 2.67 2.44
C LEU A 132 -16.74 3.06 2.82
N GLU A 133 -17.28 2.49 3.90
CA GLU A 133 -18.61 2.85 4.41
C GLU A 133 -18.72 4.28 4.95
N ASP A 134 -17.56 4.86 5.32
CA ASP A 134 -17.47 6.20 5.93
C ASP A 134 -17.47 7.33 4.91
N ILE A 135 -17.40 7.01 3.62
CA ILE A 135 -17.25 7.99 2.56
C ILE A 135 -18.39 7.93 1.53
N GLU A 136 -18.67 9.06 0.90
CA GLU A 136 -19.44 9.14 -0.33
C GLU A 136 -18.48 9.11 -1.52
N TYR A 137 -18.71 8.18 -2.44
CA TYR A 137 -17.88 8.01 -3.63
C TYR A 137 -18.69 7.42 -4.79
N ASP A 138 -18.25 7.66 -6.01
CA ASP A 138 -18.79 7.00 -7.20
C ASP A 138 -18.14 5.63 -7.37
N ALA A 139 -18.93 4.58 -7.13
CA ALA A 139 -18.46 3.19 -7.30
C ALA A 139 -18.09 2.82 -8.75
N ASN A 140 -18.58 3.59 -9.73
CA ASN A 140 -18.28 3.37 -11.15
C ASN A 140 -17.05 4.13 -11.63
N SER A 141 -16.46 4.99 -10.80
CA SER A 141 -15.19 5.62 -11.15
C SER A 141 -14.10 4.56 -11.32
N ASP A 142 -13.17 4.77 -12.23
CA ASP A 142 -12.15 3.78 -12.62
C ASP A 142 -11.38 3.24 -11.42
N GLY A 143 -10.99 4.09 -10.48
CA GLY A 143 -10.22 3.70 -9.29
C GLY A 143 -11.00 2.74 -8.37
N PHE A 144 -12.25 3.08 -8.03
CA PHE A 144 -13.09 2.23 -7.17
C PHE A 144 -13.54 0.95 -7.88
N ALA A 145 -13.83 1.03 -9.18
CA ALA A 145 -14.16 -0.15 -9.99
C ALA A 145 -12.98 -1.15 -10.07
N LEU A 146 -11.76 -0.67 -10.27
CA LEU A 146 -10.55 -1.50 -10.26
C LEU A 146 -10.27 -2.09 -8.88
N PHE A 147 -10.43 -1.31 -7.82
CA PHE A 147 -10.28 -1.80 -6.45
C PHE A 147 -11.30 -2.89 -6.12
N SER A 148 -12.56 -2.70 -6.49
CA SER A 148 -13.61 -3.72 -6.34
C SER A 148 -13.26 -5.02 -7.06
N LYS A 149 -12.78 -4.95 -8.31
CA LYS A 149 -12.30 -6.12 -9.06
C LYS A 149 -11.13 -6.82 -8.37
N SER A 150 -10.20 -6.05 -7.79
CA SER A 150 -9.05 -6.63 -7.06
C SER A 150 -9.48 -7.42 -5.82
N LEU A 151 -10.51 -6.95 -5.10
CA LEU A 151 -11.09 -7.65 -3.96
C LEU A 151 -11.82 -8.94 -4.38
N GLN A 152 -12.50 -8.92 -5.52
CA GLN A 152 -13.19 -10.11 -6.06
C GLN A 152 -12.21 -11.18 -6.52
N ALA A 153 -11.12 -10.79 -7.19
CA ALA A 153 -10.08 -11.71 -7.64
C ALA A 153 -9.40 -12.46 -6.48
N GLN A 154 -9.39 -11.88 -5.28
CA GLN A 154 -8.87 -12.50 -4.07
C GLN A 154 -9.76 -13.64 -3.55
N SER A 155 -11.03 -13.66 -3.94
CA SER A 155 -12.04 -14.60 -3.44
C SER A 155 -12.06 -15.92 -4.20
N GLY A 156 -11.29 -16.04 -5.26
CA GLY A 156 -11.26 -17.18 -6.17
C GLY A 156 -9.97 -18.01 -6.14
N ILE A 157 -9.09 -17.77 -5.14
CA ILE A 157 -7.85 -18.55 -4.95
C ILE A 157 -7.98 -19.43 -3.71
#